data_cd215acf2ebf6d2c923fbcd5c05ddc6b
#
_entry.id   cd215acf2ebf6d2c923fbcd5c05ddc6b
#
_cell.length_a   1.000
_cell.length_b   1.000
_cell.length_c   1.000
_cell.angle_alpha   90.00
_cell.angle_beta   90.00
_cell.angle_gamma   90.00
#
_symmetry.space_group_name_H-M   'P 1'
#
loop_
_entity.id
_entity.type
_entity.pdbx_description
1 polymer ?
#
loop_
_entity_poly.entity_id
_entity_poly.type
_entity_poly.pdbx_seq_one_letter_code
_entity_poly.pdbx_strand_id
1 'polypeptide(L)'
;MPRARRTGTRRVPHRASAGDVPDAASAGAAAPRIEPVAQLKGARPPGEYPVVVIGSGPGGLQTAYSLGRLGVETAVISTDDGPGGMFRRFPLFQRLITWTKIHAPAERGTRPYEWYDWNSLIGEDPTVRALVPQFMDGSSYFPARHEMERGLTEFRDRADVAVRYGCRWESTRMEGERFVVTTSDGEYMCRALVIAVGMTEPWKPANIPGIDLAPHYVDTMTVADYAGKRVLIVGKRNSGFEVADALLPWARQIVLASPRPARISVLVRSTAA
;
A
#
# COMPACT_ATOMS: atom_id res chain seq x y z
N MET A 1 -12.96 52.69 31.44
CA MET A 1 -11.93 53.02 30.40
C MET A 1 -10.72 52.13 30.59
N PRO A 2 -10.42 51.17 29.72
CA PRO A 2 -9.11 50.58 29.61
C PRO A 2 -8.47 50.86 28.25
N ARG A 3 -7.15 51.07 28.32
CA ARG A 3 -6.29 51.50 27.23
C ARG A 3 -6.07 50.38 26.18
N ALA A 4 -6.12 50.78 24.90
CA ALA A 4 -5.74 49.99 23.74
C ALA A 4 -4.24 49.68 23.74
N ARG A 5 -3.88 48.40 23.51
CA ARG A 5 -2.51 47.99 23.15
C ARG A 5 -2.39 47.91 21.63
N ARG A 6 -1.45 48.66 21.11
CA ARG A 6 -1.03 48.63 19.68
C ARG A 6 -0.28 47.33 19.39
N THR A 7 -0.72 46.56 18.39
CA THR A 7 0.01 45.46 17.80
C THR A 7 0.89 45.98 16.67
N GLY A 8 2.21 45.85 16.84
CA GLY A 8 3.19 46.21 15.84
C GLY A 8 3.29 45.12 14.77
N THR A 9 3.06 45.48 13.52
CA THR A 9 3.30 44.67 12.34
C THR A 9 4.80 44.63 12.02
N ARG A 10 5.41 43.47 12.11
CA ARG A 10 6.79 43.23 11.67
C ARG A 10 6.80 43.03 10.15
N ARG A 11 7.41 43.96 9.43
CA ARG A 11 7.71 43.85 8.01
C ARG A 11 8.84 42.82 7.81
N VAL A 12 8.62 41.87 6.89
CA VAL A 12 9.64 40.96 6.35
C VAL A 12 10.31 41.66 5.14
N PRO A 13 11.62 41.70 5.03
CA PRO A 13 12.28 42.31 3.86
C PRO A 13 12.26 41.32 2.68
N HIS A 14 11.73 41.79 1.55
CA HIS A 14 11.99 41.23 0.22
C HIS A 14 13.33 41.78 -0.29
N ARG A 15 14.22 40.92 -0.72
CA ARG A 15 15.04 40.95 -1.95
C ARG A 15 16.28 40.06 -1.83
N ALA A 16 16.33 39.03 -2.64
CA ALA A 16 17.56 38.55 -3.23
C ALA A 16 17.36 38.38 -4.72
N SER A 17 18.22 38.96 -5.47
CA SER A 17 18.25 39.11 -6.93
C SER A 17 18.44 37.78 -7.64
N ALA A 18 17.77 37.65 -8.81
CA ALA A 18 18.03 36.62 -9.79
C ALA A 18 19.50 36.64 -10.23
N GLY A 19 20.20 35.54 -10.00
CA GLY A 19 21.48 35.27 -10.63
C GLY A 19 21.23 34.45 -11.89
N ASP A 20 21.87 34.86 -12.97
CA ASP A 20 21.83 34.24 -14.30
C ASP A 20 22.20 32.74 -14.22
N VAL A 21 21.28 31.89 -14.70
CA VAL A 21 21.54 30.49 -15.00
C VAL A 21 22.00 30.41 -16.45
N PRO A 22 23.20 29.86 -16.73
CA PRO A 22 23.63 29.72 -18.12
C PRO A 22 22.80 28.66 -18.85
N ASP A 23 22.36 29.06 -20.03
CA ASP A 23 21.66 28.28 -21.02
C ASP A 23 22.52 27.07 -21.46
N ALA A 24 22.20 25.88 -20.97
CA ALA A 24 22.84 24.65 -21.41
C ALA A 24 22.12 24.18 -22.69
N ALA A 25 22.72 24.49 -23.82
CA ALA A 25 22.30 24.06 -25.13
C ALA A 25 22.04 22.54 -25.18
N SER A 26 20.86 22.21 -25.64
CA SER A 26 20.34 20.91 -25.92
C SER A 26 21.24 20.10 -26.86
N ALA A 27 21.91 19.08 -26.32
CA ALA A 27 22.33 17.93 -27.10
C ALA A 27 21.20 16.91 -27.00
N GLY A 28 20.37 16.82 -28.05
CA GLY A 28 19.32 15.84 -28.17
C GLY A 28 19.91 14.42 -28.28
N ALA A 29 20.15 13.77 -27.15
CA ALA A 29 20.32 12.34 -27.12
C ALA A 29 18.94 11.69 -27.35
N ALA A 30 18.78 11.03 -28.48
CA ALA A 30 17.58 10.23 -28.77
C ALA A 30 17.40 9.24 -27.61
N ALA A 31 16.20 9.23 -27.04
CA ALA A 31 15.83 8.26 -26.01
C ALA A 31 16.15 6.85 -26.52
N PRO A 32 16.78 5.98 -25.73
CA PRO A 32 17.09 4.63 -26.16
C PRO A 32 15.79 3.94 -26.56
N ARG A 33 15.76 3.38 -27.79
CA ARG A 33 14.67 2.51 -28.22
C ARG A 33 14.65 1.31 -27.29
N ILE A 34 13.62 1.23 -26.45
CA ILE A 34 13.38 0.07 -25.61
C ILE A 34 12.88 -1.04 -26.55
N GLU A 35 13.73 -2.03 -26.81
CA GLU A 35 13.28 -3.23 -27.51
C GLU A 35 12.22 -3.95 -26.65
N PRO A 36 11.20 -4.60 -27.27
CA PRO A 36 10.19 -5.30 -26.52
C PRO A 36 10.85 -6.42 -25.70
N VAL A 37 10.72 -6.32 -24.38
CA VAL A 37 11.25 -7.29 -23.42
C VAL A 37 10.63 -8.64 -23.69
N ALA A 38 11.47 -9.66 -23.81
CA ALA A 38 11.03 -11.04 -23.78
C ALA A 38 10.25 -11.24 -22.46
N GLN A 39 9.00 -11.69 -22.57
CA GLN A 39 8.13 -11.92 -21.42
C GLN A 39 8.87 -12.78 -20.38
N LEU A 40 8.93 -12.28 -19.15
CA LEU A 40 9.53 -13.00 -18.03
C LEU A 40 8.66 -14.21 -17.68
N LYS A 41 8.87 -15.32 -18.37
CA LYS A 41 8.13 -16.56 -18.12
C LYS A 41 8.78 -17.33 -16.97
N GLY A 42 8.00 -17.55 -15.93
CA GLY A 42 8.35 -18.40 -14.80
C GLY A 42 9.06 -17.68 -13.64
N ALA A 43 8.94 -18.25 -12.46
CA ALA A 43 9.59 -17.77 -11.24
C ALA A 43 11.13 -17.89 -11.36
N ARG A 44 11.82 -16.82 -11.01
CA ARG A 44 13.29 -16.77 -11.07
C ARG A 44 13.90 -17.55 -9.90
N PRO A 45 14.80 -18.50 -10.16
CA PRO A 45 15.51 -19.24 -9.12
C PRO A 45 16.55 -18.35 -8.42
N PRO A 46 17.16 -18.81 -7.30
CA PRO A 46 18.36 -18.19 -6.76
C PRO A 46 19.43 -17.95 -7.81
N GLY A 47 20.07 -16.77 -7.78
CA GLY A 47 21.04 -16.37 -8.79
C GLY A 47 21.30 -14.86 -8.78
N GLU A 48 21.92 -14.36 -9.85
CA GLU A 48 22.26 -12.95 -9.99
C GLU A 48 21.26 -12.21 -10.90
N TYR A 49 20.70 -11.11 -10.41
CA TYR A 49 19.73 -10.26 -11.12
C TYR A 49 20.05 -8.79 -10.94
N PRO A 50 19.77 -7.92 -11.90
CA PRO A 50 19.88 -6.47 -11.70
C PRO A 50 19.10 -5.98 -10.51
N VAL A 51 17.86 -6.48 -10.33
CA VAL A 51 16.95 -6.10 -9.24
C VAL A 51 16.31 -7.33 -8.61
N VAL A 52 16.25 -7.32 -7.28
CA VAL A 52 15.41 -8.26 -6.51
C VAL A 52 14.31 -7.48 -5.81
N VAL A 53 13.07 -7.96 -5.91
CA VAL A 53 11.90 -7.42 -5.23
C VAL A 53 11.41 -8.44 -4.20
N ILE A 54 11.31 -8.01 -2.93
CA ILE A 54 10.81 -8.84 -1.84
C ILE A 54 9.37 -8.44 -1.53
N GLY A 55 8.44 -9.34 -1.77
CA GLY A 55 7.01 -9.19 -1.52
C GLY A 55 6.17 -9.17 -2.79
N SER A 56 4.99 -9.81 -2.72
CA SER A 56 4.01 -9.95 -3.80
C SER A 56 2.69 -9.22 -3.52
N GLY A 57 2.73 -8.24 -2.63
CA GLY A 57 1.65 -7.29 -2.41
C GLY A 57 1.60 -6.22 -3.52
N PRO A 58 0.71 -5.21 -3.38
CA PRO A 58 0.53 -4.17 -4.40
C PRO A 58 1.84 -3.51 -4.83
N GLY A 59 2.69 -3.12 -3.85
CA GLY A 59 3.96 -2.46 -4.14
C GLY A 59 4.94 -3.34 -4.92
N GLY A 60 5.05 -4.62 -4.54
CA GLY A 60 5.94 -5.56 -5.23
C GLY A 60 5.49 -5.86 -6.66
N LEU A 61 4.20 -6.14 -6.84
CA LEU A 61 3.63 -6.44 -8.16
C LEU A 61 3.73 -5.22 -9.11
N GLN A 62 3.37 -4.03 -8.61
CA GLN A 62 3.48 -2.81 -9.42
C GLN A 62 4.92 -2.50 -9.80
N THR A 63 5.86 -2.65 -8.86
CA THR A 63 7.30 -2.45 -9.12
C THR A 63 7.81 -3.44 -10.17
N ALA A 64 7.50 -4.72 -10.00
CA ALA A 64 7.93 -5.75 -10.94
C ALA A 64 7.39 -5.50 -12.35
N TYR A 65 6.11 -5.17 -12.47
CA TYR A 65 5.51 -4.77 -13.74
C TYR A 65 6.23 -3.58 -14.38
N SER A 66 6.44 -2.53 -13.60
CA SER A 66 7.10 -1.31 -14.11
C SER A 66 8.54 -1.55 -14.56
N LEU A 67 9.31 -2.35 -13.80
CA LEU A 67 10.67 -2.75 -14.16
C LEU A 67 10.68 -3.61 -15.43
N GLY A 68 9.75 -4.55 -15.55
CA GLY A 68 9.58 -5.37 -16.75
C GLY A 68 9.30 -4.51 -17.98
N ARG A 69 8.45 -3.47 -17.86
CA ARG A 69 8.18 -2.50 -18.94
C ARG A 69 9.43 -1.71 -19.36
N LEU A 70 10.37 -1.51 -18.45
CA LEU A 70 11.65 -0.85 -18.73
C LEU A 70 12.76 -1.80 -19.21
N GLY A 71 12.46 -3.08 -19.38
CA GLY A 71 13.44 -4.06 -19.80
C GLY A 71 14.40 -4.52 -18.71
N VAL A 72 14.09 -4.24 -17.46
CA VAL A 72 14.94 -4.62 -16.33
C VAL A 72 14.60 -6.03 -15.88
N GLU A 73 15.54 -6.94 -16.00
CA GLU A 73 15.40 -8.28 -15.46
C GLU A 73 15.31 -8.25 -13.95
N THR A 74 14.23 -8.86 -13.40
CA THR A 74 13.89 -8.74 -11.99
C THR A 74 13.51 -10.11 -11.44
N ALA A 75 14.05 -10.47 -10.28
CA ALA A 75 13.54 -11.59 -9.49
C ALA A 75 12.57 -11.06 -8.44
N VAL A 76 11.38 -11.64 -8.36
CA VAL A 76 10.37 -11.33 -7.34
C VAL A 76 10.20 -12.53 -6.44
N ILE A 77 10.41 -12.34 -5.14
CA ILE A 77 10.28 -13.40 -4.14
C ILE A 77 9.22 -13.04 -3.10
N SER A 78 8.50 -14.03 -2.62
CA SER A 78 7.49 -13.85 -1.57
C SER A 78 7.41 -15.08 -0.68
N THR A 79 7.24 -14.86 0.61
CA THR A 79 6.96 -15.93 1.57
C THR A 79 5.53 -16.45 1.47
N ASP A 80 4.63 -15.68 0.87
CA ASP A 80 3.24 -16.06 0.66
C ASP A 80 3.13 -17.19 -0.38
N ASP A 81 1.97 -17.82 -0.48
CA ASP A 81 1.65 -18.86 -1.45
C ASP A 81 0.88 -18.31 -2.68
N GLY A 82 0.67 -17.00 -2.73
CA GLY A 82 -0.02 -16.30 -3.80
C GLY A 82 0.09 -14.79 -3.70
N PRO A 83 -0.43 -14.04 -4.69
CA PRO A 83 -0.43 -12.59 -4.68
C PRO A 83 -1.32 -12.04 -3.58
N GLY A 84 -1.04 -10.80 -3.16
CA GLY A 84 -1.86 -10.09 -2.17
C GLY A 84 -1.11 -9.71 -0.91
N GLY A 85 -0.05 -10.44 -0.53
CA GLY A 85 0.76 -10.12 0.64
C GLY A 85 -0.12 -10.00 1.90
N MET A 86 -0.03 -8.85 2.59
CA MET A 86 -0.80 -8.61 3.81
C MET A 86 -2.32 -8.69 3.61
N PHE A 87 -2.86 -8.43 2.42
CA PHE A 87 -4.30 -8.49 2.15
C PHE A 87 -4.89 -9.88 2.27
N ARG A 88 -4.07 -10.91 2.31
CA ARG A 88 -4.53 -12.28 2.62
C ARG A 88 -4.88 -12.48 4.10
N ARG A 89 -4.44 -11.56 4.96
CA ARG A 89 -4.66 -11.59 6.42
C ARG A 89 -5.41 -10.39 6.94
N PHE A 90 -5.23 -9.23 6.32
CA PHE A 90 -5.81 -7.96 6.74
C PHE A 90 -6.63 -7.32 5.61
N PRO A 91 -7.67 -6.57 5.90
CA PRO A 91 -8.24 -6.27 7.22
C PRO A 91 -8.98 -7.49 7.80
N LEU A 92 -8.95 -7.64 9.13
CA LEU A 92 -9.60 -8.76 9.81
C LEU A 92 -11.11 -8.76 9.65
N PHE A 93 -11.74 -7.58 9.66
CA PHE A 93 -13.17 -7.41 9.44
C PHE A 93 -13.59 -7.45 7.97
N GLN A 94 -12.68 -7.92 7.11
CA GLN A 94 -12.94 -8.30 5.73
C GLN A 94 -13.21 -7.15 4.76
N ARG A 95 -13.12 -5.88 5.18
CA ARG A 95 -13.24 -4.72 4.28
C ARG A 95 -12.06 -3.77 4.43
N LEU A 96 -11.65 -3.19 3.31
CA LEU A 96 -10.65 -2.13 3.29
C LEU A 96 -11.26 -0.83 3.80
N ILE A 97 -10.45 0.02 4.44
CA ILE A 97 -10.86 1.35 4.90
C ILE A 97 -10.77 2.42 3.81
N THR A 98 -10.20 2.08 2.67
CA THR A 98 -10.07 2.97 1.52
C THR A 98 -11.14 2.62 0.51
N TRP A 99 -12.00 3.57 0.20
CA TRP A 99 -13.06 3.35 -0.78
C TRP A 99 -12.53 3.36 -2.21
N THR A 100 -13.23 2.68 -3.08
CA THR A 100 -13.04 2.77 -4.51
C THR A 100 -13.95 3.86 -5.07
N LYS A 101 -13.39 4.78 -5.84
CA LYS A 101 -14.15 5.88 -6.44
C LYS A 101 -14.80 5.41 -7.75
N ILE A 102 -16.04 4.98 -7.66
CA ILE A 102 -16.81 4.51 -8.83
C ILE A 102 -17.34 5.65 -9.71
N HIS A 103 -17.35 6.88 -9.17
CA HIS A 103 -17.80 8.09 -9.86
C HIS A 103 -16.62 9.04 -10.09
N ALA A 104 -15.52 8.53 -10.63
CA ALA A 104 -14.43 9.39 -11.05
C ALA A 104 -14.87 10.26 -12.26
N PRO A 105 -14.36 11.50 -12.37
CA PRO A 105 -14.71 12.39 -13.48
C PRO A 105 -14.12 11.95 -14.84
N ALA A 106 -13.55 10.78 -14.91
CA ALA A 106 -12.93 10.20 -16.09
C ALA A 106 -13.64 8.90 -16.49
N GLU A 107 -13.60 8.59 -17.77
CA GLU A 107 -14.17 7.37 -18.33
C GLU A 107 -13.48 6.13 -17.76
N ARG A 108 -14.25 5.10 -17.39
CA ARG A 108 -13.74 3.83 -16.88
C ARG A 108 -12.80 3.18 -17.90
N GLY A 109 -11.72 2.62 -17.40
CA GLY A 109 -10.70 1.97 -18.22
C GLY A 109 -9.71 2.95 -18.84
N THR A 110 -9.81 4.23 -18.61
CA THR A 110 -8.81 5.22 -19.02
C THR A 110 -7.77 5.46 -17.92
N ARG A 111 -6.57 5.90 -18.32
CA ARG A 111 -5.50 6.23 -17.37
C ARG A 111 -5.90 7.30 -16.33
N PRO A 112 -6.59 8.38 -16.71
CA PRO A 112 -7.09 9.34 -15.72
C PRO A 112 -8.04 8.74 -14.70
N TYR A 113 -8.84 7.74 -15.07
CA TYR A 113 -9.71 7.04 -14.12
C TYR A 113 -8.91 6.26 -13.08
N GLU A 114 -7.84 5.59 -13.47
CA GLU A 114 -6.98 4.78 -12.58
C GLU A 114 -6.40 5.61 -11.44
N TRP A 115 -6.13 6.89 -11.65
CA TRP A 115 -5.66 7.79 -10.59
C TRP A 115 -6.66 8.02 -9.47
N TYR A 116 -7.92 7.74 -9.71
CA TYR A 116 -8.99 7.84 -8.71
C TYR A 116 -9.30 6.49 -8.04
N ASP A 117 -8.79 5.41 -8.58
CA ASP A 117 -8.95 4.09 -7.96
C ASP A 117 -7.68 3.70 -7.20
N TRP A 118 -7.67 4.03 -5.92
CA TRP A 118 -6.51 3.80 -5.07
C TRP A 118 -6.26 2.33 -4.74
N ASN A 119 -7.20 1.45 -5.00
CA ASN A 119 -7.11 0.03 -4.71
C ASN A 119 -6.59 -0.77 -5.92
N SER A 120 -6.57 -0.18 -7.11
CA SER A 120 -6.14 -0.86 -8.33
C SER A 120 -4.68 -0.61 -8.65
N LEU A 121 -4.01 -1.62 -9.18
CA LEU A 121 -2.70 -1.49 -9.76
C LEU A 121 -2.80 -0.94 -11.19
N ILE A 122 -1.76 -0.24 -11.61
CA ILE A 122 -1.77 0.50 -12.86
C ILE A 122 -1.10 -0.29 -13.96
N GLY A 123 -1.89 -0.72 -14.94
CA GLY A 123 -1.42 -1.29 -16.20
C GLY A 123 -1.47 -0.26 -17.34
N GLU A 124 -0.42 -0.16 -18.15
CA GLU A 124 -0.41 0.75 -19.31
C GLU A 124 -1.26 0.19 -20.45
N ASP A 125 -1.19 -1.11 -20.66
CA ASP A 125 -2.00 -1.79 -21.65
C ASP A 125 -3.40 -2.08 -21.11
N PRO A 126 -4.47 -1.83 -21.87
CA PRO A 126 -5.83 -2.16 -21.47
C PRO A 126 -6.03 -3.65 -21.08
N THR A 127 -5.29 -4.56 -21.70
CA THR A 127 -5.37 -5.99 -21.40
C THR A 127 -4.83 -6.35 -20.01
N VAL A 128 -3.90 -5.54 -19.49
CA VAL A 128 -3.27 -5.73 -18.18
C VAL A 128 -4.12 -5.12 -17.04
N ARG A 129 -5.05 -4.21 -17.38
CA ARG A 129 -5.85 -3.53 -16.37
C ARG A 129 -6.74 -4.50 -15.61
N ALA A 130 -6.57 -4.53 -14.30
CA ALA A 130 -7.36 -5.31 -13.37
C ALA A 130 -7.88 -4.40 -12.26
N LEU A 131 -8.83 -3.52 -12.63
CA LEU A 131 -9.40 -2.56 -11.69
C LEU A 131 -10.27 -3.27 -10.66
N VAL A 132 -10.03 -3.01 -9.38
CA VAL A 132 -10.76 -3.65 -8.27
C VAL A 132 -12.28 -3.49 -8.38
N PRO A 133 -12.84 -2.36 -8.86
CA PRO A 133 -14.28 -2.25 -9.09
C PRO A 133 -14.88 -3.30 -10.02
N GLN A 134 -14.08 -3.91 -10.90
CA GLN A 134 -14.55 -4.99 -11.79
C GLN A 134 -14.86 -6.29 -11.03
N PHE A 135 -14.30 -6.43 -9.83
CA PHE A 135 -14.40 -7.62 -9.00
C PHE A 135 -15.29 -7.43 -7.77
N MET A 136 -15.77 -6.20 -7.55
CA MET A 136 -16.64 -5.85 -6.43
C MET A 136 -18.09 -6.29 -6.71
N ASP A 137 -18.75 -6.77 -5.67
CA ASP A 137 -20.16 -7.18 -5.71
C ASP A 137 -21.16 -6.01 -5.70
N GLY A 138 -20.64 -4.78 -5.52
CA GLY A 138 -21.46 -3.56 -5.48
C GLY A 138 -22.14 -3.30 -4.14
N SER A 139 -21.97 -4.14 -3.13
CA SER A 139 -22.58 -3.98 -1.80
C SER A 139 -21.98 -2.82 -0.99
N SER A 140 -20.80 -2.35 -1.35
CA SER A 140 -20.09 -1.26 -0.67
C SER A 140 -19.15 -0.54 -1.62
N TYR A 141 -18.80 0.71 -1.26
CA TYR A 141 -17.68 1.45 -1.88
C TYR A 141 -16.31 1.01 -1.34
N PHE A 142 -16.29 0.30 -0.22
CA PHE A 142 -15.09 -0.25 0.38
C PHE A 142 -14.92 -1.68 -0.12
N PRO A 143 -13.85 -1.99 -0.86
CA PRO A 143 -13.61 -3.34 -1.32
C PRO A 143 -13.54 -4.31 -0.16
N ALA A 144 -14.14 -5.47 -0.33
CA ALA A 144 -13.89 -6.58 0.57
C ALA A 144 -12.46 -7.10 0.38
N ARG A 145 -11.92 -7.75 1.40
CA ARG A 145 -10.56 -8.32 1.34
C ARG A 145 -10.38 -9.25 0.15
N HIS A 146 -11.33 -10.15 -0.06
CA HIS A 146 -11.27 -11.12 -1.17
C HIS A 146 -11.38 -10.46 -2.55
N GLU A 147 -12.08 -9.34 -2.67
CA GLU A 147 -12.18 -8.56 -3.91
C GLU A 147 -10.83 -7.92 -4.25
N MET A 148 -10.14 -7.40 -3.23
CA MET A 148 -8.78 -6.88 -3.38
C MET A 148 -7.78 -7.99 -3.75
N GLU A 149 -7.84 -9.14 -3.09
CA GLU A 149 -7.00 -10.30 -3.40
C GLU A 149 -7.21 -10.74 -4.87
N ARG A 150 -8.46 -10.77 -5.31
CA ARG A 150 -8.81 -11.09 -6.71
C ARG A 150 -8.20 -10.07 -7.68
N GLY A 151 -8.34 -8.78 -7.39
CA GLY A 151 -7.76 -7.71 -8.22
C GLY A 151 -6.25 -7.84 -8.35
N LEU A 152 -5.54 -8.14 -7.27
CA LEU A 152 -4.08 -8.35 -7.28
C LEU A 152 -3.69 -9.61 -8.06
N THR A 153 -4.46 -10.69 -7.93
CA THR A 153 -4.24 -11.93 -8.67
C THR A 153 -4.41 -11.70 -10.16
N GLU A 154 -5.49 -11.07 -10.57
CA GLU A 154 -5.77 -10.75 -11.96
C GLU A 154 -4.71 -9.82 -12.56
N PHE A 155 -4.25 -8.82 -11.80
CA PHE A 155 -3.17 -7.96 -12.26
C PHE A 155 -1.88 -8.76 -12.48
N ARG A 156 -1.47 -9.60 -11.50
CA ARG A 156 -0.29 -10.44 -11.62
C ARG A 156 -0.35 -11.31 -12.87
N ASP A 157 -1.50 -11.95 -13.11
CA ASP A 157 -1.68 -12.88 -14.21
C ASP A 157 -1.69 -12.17 -15.57
N ARG A 158 -2.43 -11.08 -15.69
CA ARG A 158 -2.50 -10.29 -16.92
C ARG A 158 -1.19 -9.59 -17.26
N ALA A 159 -0.44 -9.17 -16.24
CA ALA A 159 0.85 -8.53 -16.38
C ALA A 159 2.01 -9.51 -16.56
N ASP A 160 1.75 -10.82 -16.49
CA ASP A 160 2.74 -11.90 -16.52
C ASP A 160 3.89 -11.69 -15.51
N VAL A 161 3.56 -11.21 -14.30
CA VAL A 161 4.55 -10.99 -13.24
C VAL A 161 4.86 -12.31 -12.59
N ALA A 162 6.03 -12.85 -12.90
CA ALA A 162 6.53 -14.10 -12.31
C ALA A 162 7.01 -13.85 -10.87
N VAL A 163 6.44 -14.57 -9.91
CA VAL A 163 6.79 -14.49 -8.49
C VAL A 163 7.21 -15.87 -7.99
N ARG A 164 8.32 -15.93 -7.25
CA ARG A 164 8.74 -17.13 -6.53
C ARG A 164 8.07 -17.14 -5.16
N TYR A 165 7.00 -17.89 -5.05
CA TYR A 165 6.24 -18.06 -3.82
C TYR A 165 6.88 -19.09 -2.88
N GLY A 166 6.53 -19.03 -1.59
CA GLY A 166 7.10 -19.89 -0.56
C GLY A 166 8.59 -19.62 -0.26
N CYS A 167 9.14 -18.55 -0.84
CA CYS A 167 10.53 -18.15 -0.68
C CYS A 167 10.64 -17.07 0.40
N ARG A 168 11.10 -17.45 1.60
CA ARG A 168 11.21 -16.55 2.74
C ARG A 168 12.54 -15.83 2.73
N TRP A 169 12.48 -14.49 2.80
CA TRP A 169 13.66 -13.67 3.05
C TRP A 169 14.14 -13.84 4.50
N GLU A 170 15.40 -14.12 4.69
CA GLU A 170 16.00 -14.39 6.00
C GLU A 170 16.98 -13.29 6.42
N SER A 171 17.86 -12.89 5.52
CA SER A 171 18.83 -11.83 5.79
C SER A 171 19.32 -11.15 4.51
N THR A 172 20.01 -10.04 4.69
CA THR A 172 20.69 -9.36 3.60
C THR A 172 22.04 -8.83 4.08
N ARG A 173 23.07 -8.99 3.26
CA ARG A 173 24.40 -8.43 3.46
C ARG A 173 24.87 -7.72 2.21
N MET A 174 25.89 -6.90 2.35
CA MET A 174 26.59 -6.25 1.21
C MET A 174 27.87 -7.03 0.89
N GLU A 175 28.09 -7.31 -0.37
CA GLU A 175 29.35 -7.78 -0.92
C GLU A 175 29.81 -6.83 -2.04
N GLY A 176 30.79 -6.00 -1.72
CA GLY A 176 31.14 -4.88 -2.59
C GLY A 176 29.96 -3.93 -2.80
N GLU A 177 29.57 -3.72 -4.06
CA GLU A 177 28.44 -2.87 -4.43
C GLU A 177 27.12 -3.65 -4.64
N ARG A 178 27.06 -4.90 -4.19
CA ARG A 178 25.91 -5.78 -4.40
C ARG A 178 25.26 -6.20 -3.09
N PHE A 179 23.95 -6.32 -3.13
CA PHE A 179 23.19 -6.98 -2.07
C PHE A 179 23.22 -8.48 -2.30
N VAL A 180 23.51 -9.25 -1.25
CA VAL A 180 23.29 -10.69 -1.20
C VAL A 180 22.12 -10.94 -0.28
N VAL A 181 21.05 -11.46 -0.84
CA VAL A 181 19.77 -11.74 -0.17
C VAL A 181 19.69 -13.21 0.09
N THR A 182 19.83 -13.60 1.36
CA THR A 182 19.70 -15.01 1.80
C THR A 182 18.22 -15.32 2.00
N THR A 183 17.77 -16.41 1.43
CA THR A 183 16.38 -16.88 1.50
C THR A 183 16.32 -18.36 1.86
N SER A 184 15.12 -18.83 2.23
CA SER A 184 14.86 -20.27 2.47
C SER A 184 15.12 -21.15 1.23
N ASP A 185 15.33 -20.56 0.07
CA ASP A 185 15.46 -21.24 -1.22
C ASP A 185 16.86 -21.11 -1.82
N GLY A 186 17.71 -20.30 -1.21
CA GLY A 186 19.08 -20.02 -1.65
C GLY A 186 19.37 -18.51 -1.66
N GLU A 187 20.47 -18.12 -2.30
CA GLU A 187 20.92 -16.74 -2.33
C GLU A 187 20.61 -16.06 -3.66
N TYR A 188 20.12 -14.82 -3.57
CA TYR A 188 19.96 -13.90 -4.69
C TYR A 188 20.96 -12.77 -4.56
N MET A 189 21.64 -12.45 -5.64
CA MET A 189 22.57 -11.33 -5.70
C MET A 189 22.00 -10.24 -6.60
N CYS A 190 22.04 -8.98 -6.16
CA CYS A 190 21.50 -7.87 -6.95
C CYS A 190 22.23 -6.56 -6.72
N ARG A 191 22.09 -5.63 -7.70
CA ARG A 191 22.59 -4.26 -7.60
C ARG A 191 21.58 -3.34 -6.92
N ALA A 192 20.29 -3.67 -7.02
CA ALA A 192 19.23 -2.94 -6.35
C ALA A 192 18.26 -3.91 -5.67
N LEU A 193 17.90 -3.59 -4.43
CA LEU A 193 16.96 -4.36 -3.63
C LEU A 193 15.73 -3.50 -3.32
N VAL A 194 14.55 -4.02 -3.67
CA VAL A 194 13.27 -3.38 -3.35
C VAL A 194 12.57 -4.18 -2.27
N ILE A 195 12.33 -3.56 -1.12
CA ILE A 195 11.66 -4.17 0.01
C ILE A 195 10.19 -3.72 -0.02
N ALA A 196 9.30 -4.62 -0.44
CA ALA A 196 7.87 -4.38 -0.60
C ALA A 196 7.02 -5.31 0.30
N VAL A 197 7.50 -5.57 1.51
CA VAL A 197 6.93 -6.54 2.45
C VAL A 197 5.64 -6.08 3.12
N GLY A 198 5.26 -4.81 2.97
CA GLY A 198 4.07 -4.25 3.59
C GLY A 198 4.16 -4.27 5.13
N MET A 199 3.03 -4.52 5.78
CA MET A 199 2.94 -4.66 7.23
C MET A 199 2.96 -6.15 7.60
N THR A 200 4.11 -6.62 8.11
CA THR A 200 4.30 -8.03 8.43
C THR A 200 3.77 -8.38 9.81
N GLU A 201 4.01 -7.50 10.78
CA GLU A 201 3.55 -7.66 12.15
C GLU A 201 2.86 -6.39 12.65
N PRO A 202 1.66 -6.50 13.21
CA PRO A 202 0.99 -5.36 13.81
C PRO A 202 1.68 -4.98 15.13
N TRP A 203 1.86 -3.68 15.32
CA TRP A 203 2.38 -3.17 16.57
C TRP A 203 1.41 -3.41 17.73
N LYS A 204 1.88 -4.04 18.81
CA LYS A 204 1.15 -4.23 20.07
C LYS A 204 1.75 -3.30 21.13
N PRO A 205 0.94 -2.50 21.83
CA PRO A 205 1.45 -1.62 22.89
C PRO A 205 1.95 -2.46 24.08
N ALA A 206 3.19 -2.20 24.51
CA ALA A 206 3.77 -2.88 25.68
C ALA A 206 3.76 -2.02 26.96
N ASN A 207 3.43 -0.74 26.82
CA ASN A 207 3.54 0.27 27.89
C ASN A 207 2.21 0.58 28.61
N ILE A 208 1.18 -0.23 28.39
CA ILE A 208 -0.12 -0.08 29.04
C ILE A 208 -0.26 -1.24 30.03
N PRO A 209 -0.29 -0.99 31.35
CA PRO A 209 -0.45 -2.05 32.34
C PRO A 209 -1.73 -2.86 32.10
N GLY A 210 -1.62 -4.19 32.04
CA GLY A 210 -2.74 -5.11 31.83
C GLY A 210 -3.25 -5.18 30.39
N ILE A 211 -2.56 -4.61 29.39
CA ILE A 211 -2.99 -4.68 27.99
C ILE A 211 -2.95 -6.11 27.44
N ASP A 212 -2.12 -6.95 28.00
CA ASP A 212 -2.00 -8.37 27.68
C ASP A 212 -3.24 -9.19 28.08
N LEU A 213 -4.09 -8.67 28.97
CA LEU A 213 -5.37 -9.28 29.35
C LEU A 213 -6.47 -9.05 28.28
N ALA A 214 -6.25 -8.14 27.34
CA ALA A 214 -7.19 -7.82 26.30
C ALA A 214 -6.75 -8.41 24.96
N PRO A 215 -7.66 -8.98 24.15
CA PRO A 215 -7.34 -9.41 22.81
C PRO A 215 -6.89 -8.22 21.96
N HIS A 216 -5.83 -8.40 21.19
CA HIS A 216 -5.42 -7.41 20.23
C HIS A 216 -6.29 -7.46 18.98
N TYR A 217 -6.40 -6.34 18.25
CA TYR A 217 -7.14 -6.24 16.99
C TYR A 217 -6.86 -7.41 16.02
N VAL A 218 -5.60 -7.82 15.91
CA VAL A 218 -5.19 -8.93 15.02
C VAL A 218 -5.67 -10.32 15.47
N ASP A 219 -6.01 -10.44 16.75
CA ASP A 219 -6.47 -11.71 17.35
C ASP A 219 -8.00 -11.77 17.37
N THR A 220 -8.69 -10.71 16.93
CA THR A 220 -10.15 -10.61 16.91
C THR A 220 -10.68 -11.16 15.60
N MET A 221 -11.19 -12.37 15.61
CA MET A 221 -11.56 -13.10 14.40
C MET A 221 -13.04 -12.97 14.02
N THR A 222 -13.94 -12.75 14.98
CA THR A 222 -15.37 -12.64 14.72
C THR A 222 -16.04 -11.60 15.62
N VAL A 223 -16.96 -10.85 15.03
CA VAL A 223 -17.77 -9.84 15.75
C VAL A 223 -18.86 -10.49 16.60
N ALA A 224 -19.28 -11.71 16.26
CA ALA A 224 -20.32 -12.43 16.99
C ALA A 224 -19.95 -12.73 18.46
N ASP A 225 -18.64 -12.86 18.75
CA ASP A 225 -18.14 -13.08 20.11
C ASP A 225 -18.45 -11.93 21.05
N TYR A 226 -18.80 -10.77 20.50
CA TYR A 226 -19.10 -9.54 21.26
C TYR A 226 -20.60 -9.26 21.36
N ALA A 227 -21.47 -10.16 20.89
CA ALA A 227 -22.91 -9.98 20.93
C ALA A 227 -23.41 -9.74 22.36
N GLY A 228 -24.17 -8.67 22.56
CA GLY A 228 -24.74 -8.27 23.85
C GLY A 228 -23.72 -7.76 24.89
N LYS A 229 -22.41 -7.73 24.59
CA LYS A 229 -21.36 -7.29 25.53
C LYS A 229 -21.19 -5.78 25.54
N ARG A 230 -20.66 -5.28 26.66
CA ARG A 230 -20.07 -3.94 26.72
C ARG A 230 -18.60 -4.06 26.36
N VAL A 231 -18.17 -3.35 25.33
CA VAL A 231 -16.85 -3.45 24.75
C VAL A 231 -16.10 -2.14 24.97
N LEU A 232 -14.91 -2.23 25.57
CA LEU A 232 -13.95 -1.13 25.62
C LEU A 232 -12.87 -1.35 24.58
N ILE A 233 -12.70 -0.38 23.67
CA ILE A 233 -11.65 -0.38 22.66
C ILE A 233 -10.57 0.60 23.12
N VAL A 234 -9.36 0.10 23.33
CA VAL A 234 -8.21 0.93 23.67
C VAL A 234 -7.52 1.37 22.39
N GLY A 235 -7.68 2.64 22.04
CA GLY A 235 -7.22 3.23 20.79
C GLY A 235 -8.37 3.76 19.94
N LYS A 236 -8.06 4.75 19.11
CA LYS A 236 -9.06 5.43 18.27
C LYS A 236 -8.49 5.89 16.93
N ARG A 237 -7.52 5.15 16.40
CA ARG A 237 -7.08 5.27 15.01
C ARG A 237 -7.95 4.37 14.12
N ASN A 238 -7.57 4.22 12.86
CA ASN A 238 -8.35 3.49 11.87
C ASN A 238 -8.81 2.12 12.38
N SER A 239 -7.91 1.28 12.91
CA SER A 239 -8.28 -0.04 13.43
C SER A 239 -9.30 0.02 14.58
N GLY A 240 -9.16 0.99 15.49
CA GLY A 240 -10.12 1.15 16.59
C GLY A 240 -11.53 1.54 16.10
N PHE A 241 -11.62 2.42 15.10
CA PHE A 241 -12.90 2.77 14.50
C PHE A 241 -13.46 1.64 13.63
N GLU A 242 -12.62 0.92 12.91
CA GLU A 242 -13.01 -0.24 12.13
C GLU A 242 -13.65 -1.34 13.01
N VAL A 243 -13.01 -1.64 14.16
CA VAL A 243 -13.57 -2.54 15.17
C VAL A 243 -14.90 -2.02 15.70
N ALA A 244 -14.96 -0.72 16.07
CA ALA A 244 -16.19 -0.13 16.59
C ALA A 244 -17.35 -0.21 15.60
N ASP A 245 -17.09 0.14 14.34
CA ASP A 245 -18.08 0.09 13.28
C ASP A 245 -18.60 -1.34 13.05
N ALA A 246 -17.69 -2.32 12.96
CA ALA A 246 -18.06 -3.73 12.80
C ALA A 246 -18.88 -4.27 13.99
N LEU A 247 -18.67 -3.75 15.19
CA LEU A 247 -19.38 -4.19 16.41
C LEU A 247 -20.72 -3.50 16.63
N LEU A 248 -21.06 -2.41 15.91
CA LEU A 248 -22.30 -1.68 16.08
C LEU A 248 -23.56 -2.55 16.08
N PRO A 249 -23.72 -3.53 15.17
CA PRO A 249 -24.90 -4.39 15.17
C PRO A 249 -24.95 -5.44 16.28
N TRP A 250 -23.84 -5.67 16.97
CA TRP A 250 -23.66 -6.82 17.87
C TRP A 250 -23.52 -6.42 19.34
N ALA A 251 -22.69 -5.44 19.63
CA ALA A 251 -22.38 -5.06 21.00
C ALA A 251 -23.50 -4.24 21.63
N ARG A 252 -23.75 -4.46 22.93
CA ARG A 252 -24.69 -3.66 23.71
C ARG A 252 -24.21 -2.23 23.90
N GLN A 253 -22.90 -2.04 24.05
CA GLN A 253 -22.27 -0.74 24.26
C GLN A 253 -20.83 -0.79 23.76
N ILE A 254 -20.38 0.27 23.11
CA ILE A 254 -19.02 0.43 22.65
C ILE A 254 -18.46 1.72 23.22
N VAL A 255 -17.28 1.64 23.83
CA VAL A 255 -16.53 2.77 24.34
C VAL A 255 -15.13 2.75 23.74
N LEU A 256 -14.71 3.86 23.13
CA LEU A 256 -13.34 4.04 22.67
C LEU A 256 -12.59 4.91 23.68
N ALA A 257 -11.49 4.39 24.21
CA ALA A 257 -10.61 5.12 25.12
C ALA A 257 -9.29 5.48 24.45
N SER A 258 -8.84 6.73 24.66
CA SER A 258 -7.57 7.22 24.14
C SER A 258 -7.10 8.41 24.97
N PRO A 259 -5.77 8.57 25.19
CA PRO A 259 -5.24 9.68 25.99
C PRO A 259 -5.40 11.06 25.33
N ARG A 260 -5.73 11.14 24.06
CA ARG A 260 -5.92 12.39 23.33
C ARG A 260 -7.33 12.48 22.76
N PRO A 261 -7.91 13.68 22.60
CA PRO A 261 -9.20 13.87 21.94
C PRO A 261 -9.23 13.29 20.54
N ALA A 262 -10.37 12.82 20.08
CA ALA A 262 -10.54 12.47 18.67
C ALA A 262 -10.38 13.73 17.82
N ARG A 263 -9.52 13.66 16.83
CA ARG A 263 -9.44 14.68 15.79
C ARG A 263 -10.01 14.04 14.53
N ILE A 264 -11.16 14.48 14.10
CA ILE A 264 -11.68 14.12 12.79
C ILE A 264 -10.84 14.91 11.80
N SER A 265 -9.94 14.23 11.11
CA SER A 265 -8.95 14.86 10.23
C SER A 265 -9.44 15.00 8.81
N VAL A 266 -10.76 15.03 8.55
CA VAL A 266 -11.12 15.05 7.15
C VAL A 266 -12.27 15.95 6.86
N LEU A 267 -11.91 17.08 6.28
CA LEU A 267 -12.65 17.60 5.14
C LEU A 267 -12.19 16.82 3.90
N VAL A 268 -12.72 15.65 3.65
CA VAL A 268 -12.78 15.19 2.28
C VAL A 268 -13.80 16.08 1.62
N ARG A 269 -13.34 17.12 0.96
CA ARG A 269 -14.13 17.66 -0.14
C ARG A 269 -14.22 16.50 -1.13
N SER A 270 -15.22 15.67 -0.97
CA SER A 270 -15.69 14.86 -2.04
C SER A 270 -16.14 15.86 -3.09
N THR A 271 -15.33 16.09 -4.06
CA THR A 271 -15.78 16.56 -5.36
C THR A 271 -16.50 15.37 -6.01
N ALA A 272 -17.52 14.88 -5.35
CA ALA A 272 -18.59 14.18 -5.99
C ALA A 272 -19.43 15.25 -6.65
N ALA A 273 -19.11 15.60 -7.87
CA ALA A 273 -20.01 16.19 -8.81
C ALA A 273 -20.59 15.07 -9.64
#